data_fd4ddb45804b3cce0198a6c99bfc37dc
#
_entry.id   fd4ddb45804b3cce0198a6c99bfc37dc
#
_cell.length_a   1.000
_cell.length_b   1.000
_cell.length_c   1.000
_cell.angle_alpha   90.00
_cell.angle_beta   90.00
_cell.angle_gamma   90.00
#
_symmetry.space_group_name_H-M   'P 1'
#
loop_
_entity.id
_entity.type
_entity.pdbx_description
1 polymer ?
#
loop_
_entity_poly.entity_id
_entity_poly.type
_entity_poly.pdbx_seq_one_letter_code
_entity_poly.pdbx_strand_id
1 'polypeptide(L)'
;MKNNKKKTNHSSSFGRLWSYLQAYRFPLYLAIFLKIVSVIMSVIEPVVIGLAITELTKNTLDIMKGVEGAHINVSYVGVVLVFYLLRGLIYELASYYSNYFMTNAVQATVQDMRNEMTEKINRTSVSYFDKHQFGDLLGRFTSDVETVSNALQQSFLQVVNAVFTLALVIGTVLYLNLQLGAIVVVTIPITFFGARFIMSKSQPYFKQQADALGTLNGFVQENLTGFNVLKLFGREDRSLDDFKEITEDLQKVGFKANFISGLMMPVLNGLSDLTYLIVAVLGGLQVLAGRLTIGNMQAFVQYVWQINQPIQNLTQLAGQLQSAKSSLDRIFQLMDEPDEANDATEVLEGDLTGRVSFKHVDFQYVADKPLIRDFNLEVNPGEMVAIVGPTGAGKSTIINLLMRFYDVTAGSISVDGHDIRNLSRQDYRKQFGMVLQDAWLFEGTIKENLRFGNLEATDEEIVEAAKAANVDHFIRTLPGGYNMEMNQESSNISLGQKQLLTIARALLADPKILILDEATSSVDTRLELLIQKAMKTLMQGRTSFVIAHRLSTIQEADKILVLKDGQIIEQGNHESLLADKGFYYDLYNSQFAEK
;
A
#
# COMPACT_ATOMS: atom_id res chain seq x y z
N MET A 1 5.54 -26.74 24.88
CA MET A 1 6.54 -26.60 23.82
C MET A 1 6.93 -25.14 23.67
N LYS A 2 8.18 -24.81 23.48
CA LYS A 2 8.83 -23.54 23.81
C LYS A 2 8.17 -22.30 23.20
N ASN A 3 7.61 -21.45 24.07
CA ASN A 3 7.23 -20.07 23.85
C ASN A 3 8.46 -19.26 23.37
N ASN A 4 8.58 -19.04 22.09
CA ASN A 4 9.50 -18.05 21.56
C ASN A 4 8.74 -16.69 21.48
N LYS A 5 8.60 -16.02 22.62
CA LYS A 5 8.36 -14.57 22.65
C LYS A 5 9.56 -13.93 21.96
N LYS A 6 9.50 -13.72 20.65
CA LYS A 6 10.40 -12.79 19.97
C LYS A 6 10.18 -11.41 20.62
N LYS A 7 11.12 -11.05 21.51
CA LYS A 7 11.31 -9.66 21.94
C LYS A 7 11.33 -8.82 20.67
N THR A 8 10.41 -7.90 20.56
CA THR A 8 10.47 -6.77 19.62
C THR A 8 11.69 -5.93 19.96
N ASN A 9 12.86 -6.37 19.50
CA ASN A 9 14.00 -5.50 19.41
C ASN A 9 13.58 -4.41 18.40
N HIS A 10 13.65 -3.15 18.79
CA HIS A 10 13.61 -1.98 17.92
C HIS A 10 14.83 -2.01 16.96
N SER A 11 14.91 -3.01 16.09
CA SER A 11 15.81 -2.92 14.95
C SER A 11 15.24 -1.83 14.04
N SER A 12 16.11 -0.93 13.57
CA SER A 12 15.69 0.11 12.61
C SER A 12 14.97 -0.55 11.43
N SER A 13 14.00 0.14 10.82
CA SER A 13 13.24 -0.39 9.68
C SER A 13 14.16 -0.89 8.55
N PHE A 14 15.32 -0.25 8.36
CA PHE A 14 16.38 -0.73 7.48
C PHE A 14 17.02 -2.04 7.95
N GLY A 15 17.15 -2.26 9.26
CA GLY A 15 17.69 -3.53 9.79
C GLY A 15 16.75 -4.71 9.51
N ARG A 16 15.44 -4.49 9.60
CA ARG A 16 14.42 -5.49 9.21
C ARG A 16 14.43 -5.74 7.70
N LEU A 17 14.49 -4.69 6.89
CA LEU A 17 14.60 -4.82 5.44
C LEU A 17 15.84 -5.64 5.05
N TRP A 18 16.98 -5.41 5.73
CA TRP A 18 18.18 -6.19 5.51
C TRP A 18 17.99 -7.68 5.76
N SER A 19 17.16 -8.08 6.73
CA SER A 19 16.85 -9.50 6.99
C SER A 19 16.14 -10.18 5.81
N TYR A 20 15.27 -9.47 5.10
CA TYR A 20 14.65 -9.97 3.86
C TYR A 20 15.67 -10.11 2.73
N LEU A 21 16.55 -9.11 2.56
CA LEU A 21 17.60 -9.13 1.54
C LEU A 21 18.62 -10.26 1.77
N GLN A 22 18.85 -10.67 3.03
CA GLN A 22 19.75 -11.79 3.35
C GLN A 22 19.33 -13.13 2.73
N ALA A 23 18.03 -13.33 2.46
CA ALA A 23 17.56 -14.53 1.76
C ALA A 23 18.13 -14.59 0.33
N TYR A 24 18.38 -13.42 -0.28
CA TYR A 24 18.87 -13.25 -1.65
C TYR A 24 20.33 -12.76 -1.70
N ARG A 25 21.14 -13.09 -0.69
CA ARG A 25 22.52 -12.61 -0.55
C ARG A 25 23.43 -12.92 -1.74
N PHE A 26 23.26 -14.08 -2.38
CA PHE A 26 24.11 -14.46 -3.51
C PHE A 26 23.94 -13.53 -4.73
N PRO A 27 22.73 -13.35 -5.28
CA PRO A 27 22.52 -12.38 -6.38
C PRO A 27 22.88 -10.95 -5.96
N LEU A 28 22.66 -10.57 -4.70
CA LEU A 28 23.02 -9.23 -4.20
C LEU A 28 24.55 -9.01 -4.22
N TYR A 29 25.33 -9.94 -3.66
CA TYR A 29 26.80 -9.81 -3.68
C TYR A 29 27.35 -9.89 -5.09
N LEU A 30 26.78 -10.72 -5.96
CA LEU A 30 27.19 -10.81 -7.35
C LEU A 30 26.89 -9.50 -8.10
N ALA A 31 25.74 -8.86 -7.85
CA ALA A 31 25.41 -7.54 -8.40
C ALA A 31 26.41 -6.48 -7.97
N ILE A 32 26.77 -6.44 -6.67
CA ILE A 32 27.78 -5.50 -6.14
C ILE A 32 29.14 -5.74 -6.79
N PHE A 33 29.58 -7.00 -6.85
CA PHE A 33 30.87 -7.36 -7.47
C PHE A 33 30.94 -6.92 -8.93
N LEU A 34 29.90 -7.24 -9.72
CA LEU A 34 29.82 -6.83 -11.13
C LEU A 34 29.77 -5.31 -11.28
N LYS A 35 29.11 -4.60 -10.35
CA LYS A 35 29.10 -3.13 -10.34
C LYS A 35 30.51 -2.58 -10.09
N ILE A 36 31.27 -3.15 -9.16
CA ILE A 36 32.65 -2.75 -8.90
C ILE A 36 33.51 -2.99 -10.14
N VAL A 37 33.37 -4.15 -10.80
CA VAL A 37 34.09 -4.43 -12.07
C VAL A 37 33.74 -3.37 -13.13
N SER A 38 32.46 -3.05 -13.29
CA SER A 38 32.00 -2.01 -14.22
C SER A 38 32.65 -0.66 -13.88
N VAL A 39 32.69 -0.25 -12.62
CA VAL A 39 33.31 1.01 -12.18
C VAL A 39 34.84 1.02 -12.46
N ILE A 40 35.54 -0.09 -12.19
CA ILE A 40 36.97 -0.20 -12.52
C ILE A 40 37.21 0.00 -14.03
N MET A 41 36.40 -0.66 -14.86
CA MET A 41 36.46 -0.50 -16.30
C MET A 41 36.18 0.95 -16.74
N SER A 42 35.23 1.63 -16.11
CA SER A 42 34.94 3.04 -16.39
C SER A 42 36.12 3.98 -16.02
N VAL A 43 36.73 3.76 -14.85
CA VAL A 43 37.84 4.62 -14.39
C VAL A 43 39.12 4.39 -15.17
N ILE A 44 39.37 3.21 -15.74
CA ILE A 44 40.52 2.93 -16.59
C ILE A 44 40.40 3.61 -17.97
N GLU A 45 39.22 3.94 -18.42
CA GLU A 45 38.94 4.48 -19.76
C GLU A 45 39.79 5.68 -20.14
N PRO A 46 39.88 6.77 -19.34
CA PRO A 46 40.67 7.95 -19.69
C PRO A 46 42.16 7.65 -19.86
N VAL A 47 42.68 6.71 -19.05
CA VAL A 47 44.09 6.32 -19.13
C VAL A 47 44.38 5.57 -20.43
N VAL A 48 43.51 4.64 -20.83
CA VAL A 48 43.68 3.87 -22.07
C VAL A 48 43.65 4.78 -23.29
N ILE A 49 42.70 5.72 -23.36
CA ILE A 49 42.68 6.72 -24.44
C ILE A 49 43.95 7.58 -24.40
N GLY A 50 44.42 7.96 -23.21
CA GLY A 50 45.63 8.72 -22.99
C GLY A 50 46.88 8.04 -23.54
N LEU A 51 47.00 6.71 -23.47
CA LEU A 51 48.11 5.96 -24.09
C LEU A 51 48.13 6.13 -25.61
N ALA A 52 46.97 6.00 -26.27
CA ALA A 52 46.91 6.21 -27.72
C ALA A 52 47.27 7.64 -28.13
N ILE A 53 46.76 8.65 -27.40
CA ILE A 53 47.04 10.05 -27.65
C ILE A 53 48.54 10.36 -27.47
N THR A 54 49.15 9.81 -26.41
CA THR A 54 50.59 9.99 -26.14
C THR A 54 51.46 9.45 -27.28
N GLU A 55 51.15 8.22 -27.73
CA GLU A 55 51.91 7.60 -28.82
C GLU A 55 51.75 8.36 -30.16
N LEU A 56 50.52 8.72 -30.51
CA LEU A 56 50.24 9.52 -31.71
C LEU A 56 50.97 10.86 -31.67
N THR A 57 50.96 11.54 -30.53
CA THR A 57 51.63 12.82 -30.36
C THR A 57 53.16 12.68 -30.51
N LYS A 58 53.73 11.64 -29.87
CA LYS A 58 55.15 11.33 -29.97
C LYS A 58 55.54 11.08 -31.42
N ASN A 59 54.84 10.19 -32.10
CA ASN A 59 55.13 9.85 -33.51
C ASN A 59 54.95 11.05 -34.43
N THR A 60 53.95 11.90 -34.22
CA THR A 60 53.77 13.14 -35.00
C THR A 60 54.93 14.14 -34.78
N LEU A 61 55.39 14.31 -33.55
CA LEU A 61 56.50 15.17 -33.21
C LEU A 61 57.83 14.68 -33.85
N ASP A 62 58.05 13.36 -33.85
CA ASP A 62 59.27 12.77 -34.47
C ASP A 62 59.22 12.94 -35.98
N ILE A 63 58.09 12.81 -36.66
CA ILE A 63 57.90 13.12 -38.08
C ILE A 63 58.21 14.61 -38.36
N MET A 64 57.60 15.51 -37.52
CA MET A 64 57.84 16.96 -37.69
C MET A 64 59.29 17.38 -37.48
N LYS A 65 60.03 16.66 -36.62
CA LYS A 65 61.47 16.89 -36.39
C LYS A 65 62.37 16.29 -37.48
N GLY A 66 61.81 15.59 -38.49
CA GLY A 66 62.57 14.98 -39.58
C GLY A 66 63.42 13.77 -39.14
N VAL A 67 63.02 13.05 -38.09
CA VAL A 67 63.69 11.84 -37.61
C VAL A 67 63.63 10.77 -38.70
N GLU A 68 64.77 10.25 -39.16
CA GLU A 68 64.81 9.18 -40.18
C GLU A 68 64.03 7.93 -39.70
N GLY A 69 63.12 7.47 -40.56
CA GLY A 69 62.24 6.30 -40.21
C GLY A 69 61.05 6.60 -39.29
N ALA A 70 60.80 7.89 -38.95
CA ALA A 70 59.65 8.26 -38.15
C ALA A 70 58.32 7.94 -38.90
N HIS A 71 57.47 7.14 -38.33
CA HIS A 71 56.18 6.79 -38.87
C HIS A 71 55.16 6.62 -37.73
N ILE A 72 53.87 6.71 -38.05
CA ILE A 72 52.79 6.44 -37.05
C ILE A 72 52.79 4.95 -36.75
N ASN A 73 52.97 4.61 -35.49
CA ASN A 73 52.88 3.23 -35.02
C ASN A 73 51.41 2.74 -34.96
N VAL A 74 50.88 2.44 -36.17
CA VAL A 74 49.46 1.99 -36.33
C VAL A 74 49.21 0.70 -35.57
N SER A 75 50.21 -0.18 -35.45
CA SER A 75 50.05 -1.44 -34.70
C SER A 75 49.80 -1.21 -33.21
N TYR A 76 50.58 -0.32 -32.58
CA TYR A 76 50.37 0.02 -31.15
C TYR A 76 49.03 0.69 -30.93
N VAL A 77 48.66 1.68 -31.73
CA VAL A 77 47.37 2.36 -31.66
C VAL A 77 46.22 1.35 -31.86
N GLY A 78 46.38 0.43 -32.82
CA GLY A 78 45.42 -0.64 -33.06
C GLY A 78 45.20 -1.57 -31.83
N VAL A 79 46.29 -1.97 -31.16
CA VAL A 79 46.23 -2.77 -29.92
C VAL A 79 45.48 -2.02 -28.80
N VAL A 80 45.81 -0.72 -28.62
CA VAL A 80 45.13 0.12 -27.61
C VAL A 80 43.64 0.26 -27.92
N LEU A 81 43.24 0.42 -29.18
CA LEU A 81 41.83 0.50 -29.60
C LEU A 81 41.11 -0.81 -29.38
N VAL A 82 41.72 -1.96 -29.68
CA VAL A 82 41.14 -3.27 -29.38
C VAL A 82 40.93 -3.43 -27.88
N PHE A 83 41.93 -3.07 -27.06
CA PHE A 83 41.81 -3.09 -25.61
C PHE A 83 40.68 -2.16 -25.11
N TYR A 84 40.54 -0.97 -25.68
CA TYR A 84 39.46 -0.03 -25.38
C TYR A 84 38.07 -0.62 -25.68
N LEU A 85 37.91 -1.29 -26.82
CA LEU A 85 36.66 -1.95 -27.19
C LEU A 85 36.35 -3.12 -26.26
N LEU A 86 37.34 -3.96 -25.95
CA LEU A 86 37.17 -5.09 -25.02
C LEU A 86 36.79 -4.60 -23.60
N ARG A 87 37.46 -3.55 -23.12
CA ARG A 87 37.10 -2.89 -21.87
C ARG A 87 35.64 -2.39 -21.88
N GLY A 88 35.24 -1.73 -22.97
CA GLY A 88 33.88 -1.24 -23.14
C GLY A 88 32.84 -2.38 -23.09
N LEU A 89 33.11 -3.49 -23.77
CA LEU A 89 32.26 -4.68 -23.73
C LEU A 89 32.15 -5.24 -22.31
N ILE A 90 33.27 -5.35 -21.58
CA ILE A 90 33.27 -5.82 -20.19
C ILE A 90 32.45 -4.86 -19.29
N TYR A 91 32.61 -3.55 -19.48
CA TYR A 91 31.87 -2.52 -18.77
C TYR A 91 30.36 -2.70 -18.94
N GLU A 92 29.88 -2.79 -20.16
CA GLU A 92 28.47 -2.92 -20.48
C GLU A 92 27.87 -4.26 -19.97
N LEU A 93 28.57 -5.37 -20.21
CA LEU A 93 28.13 -6.68 -19.72
C LEU A 93 28.06 -6.73 -18.18
N ALA A 94 29.12 -6.22 -17.51
CA ALA A 94 29.16 -6.17 -16.06
C ALA A 94 28.05 -5.26 -15.50
N SER A 95 27.81 -4.11 -16.12
CA SER A 95 26.73 -3.19 -15.73
C SER A 95 25.34 -3.80 -15.95
N TYR A 96 25.11 -4.46 -17.09
CA TYR A 96 23.86 -5.13 -17.41
C TYR A 96 23.54 -6.25 -16.40
N TYR A 97 24.48 -7.18 -16.18
CA TYR A 97 24.27 -8.27 -15.25
C TYR A 97 24.20 -7.80 -13.79
N SER A 98 24.91 -6.76 -13.40
CA SER A 98 24.77 -6.13 -12.10
C SER A 98 23.32 -5.66 -11.85
N ASN A 99 22.76 -4.92 -12.80
CA ASN A 99 21.36 -4.48 -12.71
C ASN A 99 20.38 -5.66 -12.74
N TYR A 100 20.62 -6.67 -13.58
CA TYR A 100 19.77 -7.86 -13.67
C TYR A 100 19.68 -8.60 -12.32
N PHE A 101 20.84 -8.92 -11.70
CA PHE A 101 20.88 -9.63 -10.42
C PHE A 101 20.29 -8.78 -9.28
N MET A 102 20.55 -7.47 -9.30
CA MET A 102 19.98 -6.56 -8.31
C MET A 102 18.44 -6.49 -8.42
N THR A 103 17.92 -6.30 -9.62
CA THR A 103 16.47 -6.26 -9.86
C THR A 103 15.81 -7.58 -9.43
N ASN A 104 16.41 -8.72 -9.76
CA ASN A 104 15.89 -10.02 -9.36
C ASN A 104 15.84 -10.17 -7.83
N ALA A 105 16.92 -9.81 -7.12
CA ALA A 105 16.95 -9.86 -5.65
C ALA A 105 15.92 -8.94 -5.01
N VAL A 106 15.76 -7.72 -5.53
CA VAL A 106 14.80 -6.75 -5.01
C VAL A 106 13.36 -7.18 -5.27
N GLN A 107 13.04 -7.65 -6.48
CA GLN A 107 11.67 -8.09 -6.82
C GLN A 107 11.25 -9.32 -6.00
N ALA A 108 12.17 -10.27 -5.79
CA ALA A 108 11.90 -11.41 -4.91
C ALA A 108 11.68 -10.97 -3.45
N THR A 109 12.48 -10.03 -2.93
CA THR A 109 12.28 -9.43 -1.60
C THR A 109 10.92 -8.72 -1.49
N VAL A 110 10.52 -7.97 -2.50
CA VAL A 110 9.22 -7.27 -2.56
C VAL A 110 8.06 -8.27 -2.60
N GLN A 111 8.21 -9.37 -3.32
CA GLN A 111 7.23 -10.45 -3.35
C GLN A 111 7.04 -11.07 -1.96
N ASP A 112 8.13 -11.39 -1.26
CA ASP A 112 8.06 -11.93 0.11
C ASP A 112 7.36 -10.96 1.07
N MET A 113 7.69 -9.66 0.97
CA MET A 113 7.03 -8.63 1.79
C MET A 113 5.53 -8.57 1.51
N ARG A 114 5.10 -8.58 0.24
CA ARG A 114 3.68 -8.57 -0.13
C ARG A 114 2.95 -9.82 0.36
N ASN A 115 3.57 -10.99 0.25
CA ASN A 115 3.01 -12.25 0.76
C ASN A 115 2.79 -12.18 2.28
N GLU A 116 3.81 -11.74 3.03
CA GLU A 116 3.71 -11.62 4.49
C GLU A 116 2.68 -10.55 4.91
N MET A 117 2.59 -9.41 4.18
CA MET A 117 1.55 -8.41 4.40
C MET A 117 0.15 -8.99 4.17
N THR A 118 -0.03 -9.79 3.11
CA THR A 118 -1.31 -10.44 2.80
C THR A 118 -1.70 -11.45 3.87
N GLU A 119 -0.77 -12.30 4.29
CA GLU A 119 -1.00 -13.22 5.41
C GLU A 119 -1.33 -12.46 6.70
N LYS A 120 -0.67 -11.34 6.93
CA LYS A 120 -0.90 -10.51 8.10
C LYS A 120 -2.30 -9.91 8.11
N ILE A 121 -2.77 -9.35 6.99
CA ILE A 121 -4.13 -8.83 6.87
C ILE A 121 -5.18 -9.89 7.20
N ASN A 122 -5.00 -11.11 6.70
CA ASN A 122 -5.93 -12.20 6.97
C ASN A 122 -6.00 -12.63 8.46
N ARG A 123 -4.98 -12.26 9.26
CA ARG A 123 -4.92 -12.53 10.70
C ARG A 123 -5.19 -11.31 11.56
N THR A 124 -5.41 -10.16 10.96
CA THR A 124 -5.63 -8.90 11.67
C THR A 124 -7.11 -8.78 12.08
N SER A 125 -7.37 -8.19 13.25
CA SER A 125 -8.73 -7.99 13.76
C SER A 125 -9.53 -6.99 12.91
N VAL A 126 -10.85 -7.13 12.88
CA VAL A 126 -11.77 -6.19 12.22
C VAL A 126 -11.61 -4.78 12.78
N SER A 127 -11.33 -4.65 14.08
CA SER A 127 -11.11 -3.35 14.74
C SER A 127 -9.96 -2.53 14.15
N TYR A 128 -9.00 -3.17 13.51
CA TYR A 128 -7.92 -2.49 12.81
C TYR A 128 -8.43 -1.78 11.54
N PHE A 129 -9.29 -2.45 10.77
CA PHE A 129 -9.88 -1.88 9.55
C PHE A 129 -10.82 -0.72 9.86
N ASP A 130 -11.58 -0.80 10.94
CA ASP A 130 -12.48 0.28 11.37
C ASP A 130 -11.72 1.55 11.78
N LYS A 131 -10.47 1.42 12.22
CA LYS A 131 -9.61 2.55 12.63
C LYS A 131 -8.79 3.16 11.50
N HIS A 132 -8.68 2.49 10.35
CA HIS A 132 -7.85 2.91 9.24
C HIS A 132 -8.67 3.05 7.96
N GLN A 133 -8.40 4.09 7.17
CA GLN A 133 -9.04 4.25 5.88
C GLN A 133 -8.56 3.18 4.90
N PHE A 134 -9.46 2.60 4.13
CA PHE A 134 -9.14 1.57 3.14
C PHE A 134 -8.07 2.04 2.14
N GLY A 135 -8.13 3.31 1.70
CA GLY A 135 -7.14 3.88 0.79
C GLY A 135 -5.73 3.95 1.36
N ASP A 136 -5.58 4.19 2.70
CA ASP A 136 -4.27 4.16 3.37
C ASP A 136 -3.70 2.73 3.38
N LEU A 137 -4.52 1.75 3.70
CA LEU A 137 -4.12 0.34 3.67
C LEU A 137 -3.71 -0.11 2.27
N LEU A 138 -4.51 0.22 1.25
CA LEU A 138 -4.17 -0.06 -0.15
C LEU A 138 -2.86 0.61 -0.56
N GLY A 139 -2.63 1.85 -0.11
CA GLY A 139 -1.40 2.59 -0.33
C GLY A 139 -0.15 1.86 0.20
N ARG A 140 -0.26 1.14 1.32
CA ARG A 140 0.85 0.34 1.89
C ARG A 140 1.24 -0.83 0.98
N PHE A 141 0.26 -1.50 0.34
CA PHE A 141 0.51 -2.60 -0.61
C PHE A 141 1.04 -2.15 -1.96
N THR A 142 0.70 -0.95 -2.38
CA THR A 142 1.02 -0.41 -3.70
C THR A 142 2.17 0.59 -3.63
N SER A 143 1.88 1.85 -3.31
CA SER A 143 2.83 2.96 -3.40
C SER A 143 3.99 2.85 -2.40
N ASP A 144 3.75 2.35 -1.17
CA ASP A 144 4.82 2.22 -0.18
C ASP A 144 5.80 1.12 -0.54
N VAL A 145 5.30 -0.06 -0.92
CA VAL A 145 6.15 -1.17 -1.38
C VAL A 145 6.92 -0.77 -2.64
N GLU A 146 6.29 -0.04 -3.58
CA GLU A 146 6.95 0.46 -4.78
C GLU A 146 8.05 1.48 -4.45
N THR A 147 7.80 2.39 -3.50
CA THR A 147 8.81 3.34 -3.02
C THR A 147 10.04 2.64 -2.44
N VAL A 148 9.83 1.58 -1.66
CA VAL A 148 10.90 0.74 -1.12
C VAL A 148 11.65 0.00 -2.23
N SER A 149 10.92 -0.58 -3.19
CA SER A 149 11.47 -1.26 -4.37
C SER A 149 12.40 -0.34 -5.17
N ASN A 150 11.91 0.86 -5.51
CA ASN A 150 12.66 1.86 -6.27
C ASN A 150 13.90 2.35 -5.51
N ALA A 151 13.78 2.59 -4.21
CA ALA A 151 14.91 2.97 -3.38
C ALA A 151 15.98 1.87 -3.33
N LEU A 152 15.59 0.60 -3.21
CA LEU A 152 16.54 -0.52 -3.22
C LEU A 152 17.23 -0.69 -4.57
N GLN A 153 16.48 -0.67 -5.66
CA GLN A 153 17.04 -0.88 -7.01
C GLN A 153 17.98 0.25 -7.41
N GLN A 154 17.56 1.50 -7.23
CA GLN A 154 18.31 2.65 -7.71
C GLN A 154 19.38 3.09 -6.71
N SER A 155 18.99 3.31 -5.43
CA SER A 155 19.88 3.95 -4.47
C SER A 155 21.05 3.06 -4.09
N PHE A 156 20.86 1.76 -3.95
CA PHE A 156 21.93 0.88 -3.47
C PHE A 156 23.10 0.78 -4.48
N LEU A 157 22.81 0.50 -5.75
CA LEU A 157 23.85 0.44 -6.78
C LEU A 157 24.46 1.82 -7.08
N GLN A 158 23.66 2.91 -6.93
CA GLN A 158 24.19 4.27 -7.09
C GLN A 158 25.18 4.63 -5.97
N VAL A 159 24.92 4.24 -4.72
CA VAL A 159 25.89 4.43 -3.61
C VAL A 159 27.18 3.67 -3.90
N VAL A 160 27.10 2.39 -4.27
CA VAL A 160 28.27 1.59 -4.63
C VAL A 160 29.04 2.25 -5.77
N ASN A 161 28.33 2.63 -6.85
CA ASN A 161 28.94 3.33 -7.99
C ASN A 161 29.66 4.62 -7.57
N ALA A 162 28.98 5.48 -6.79
CA ALA A 162 29.54 6.78 -6.39
C ALA A 162 30.76 6.62 -5.49
N VAL A 163 30.70 5.76 -4.48
CA VAL A 163 31.81 5.54 -3.54
C VAL A 163 33.04 4.97 -4.27
N PHE A 164 32.84 3.92 -5.07
CA PHE A 164 33.95 3.29 -5.76
C PHE A 164 34.52 4.17 -6.91
N THR A 165 33.66 4.89 -7.65
CA THR A 165 34.13 5.84 -8.67
C THR A 165 34.98 6.93 -8.04
N LEU A 166 34.50 7.61 -6.99
CA LEU A 166 35.27 8.65 -6.31
C LEU A 166 36.57 8.11 -5.73
N ALA A 167 36.56 6.96 -5.05
CA ALA A 167 37.76 6.36 -4.48
C ALA A 167 38.81 6.02 -5.56
N LEU A 168 38.38 5.38 -6.64
CA LEU A 168 39.29 4.98 -7.74
C LEU A 168 39.77 6.18 -8.52
N VAL A 169 38.93 7.18 -8.82
CA VAL A 169 39.36 8.41 -9.50
C VAL A 169 40.37 9.17 -8.65
N ILE A 170 40.10 9.35 -7.34
CA ILE A 170 41.05 9.98 -6.40
C ILE A 170 42.41 9.23 -6.43
N GLY A 171 42.39 7.91 -6.29
CA GLY A 171 43.60 7.09 -6.34
C GLY A 171 44.35 7.27 -7.66
N THR A 172 43.65 7.24 -8.79
CA THR A 172 44.26 7.33 -10.12
C THR A 172 44.85 8.73 -10.39
N VAL A 173 44.13 9.82 -10.07
CA VAL A 173 44.65 11.19 -10.31
C VAL A 173 45.86 11.51 -9.44
N LEU A 174 45.89 11.06 -8.18
CA LEU A 174 47.06 11.23 -7.29
C LEU A 174 48.25 10.39 -7.75
N TYR A 175 48.01 9.19 -8.28
CA TYR A 175 49.04 8.33 -8.83
C TYR A 175 49.69 8.93 -10.13
N LEU A 176 48.84 9.45 -11.02
CA LEU A 176 49.31 10.04 -12.29
C LEU A 176 50.12 11.33 -12.08
N ASN A 177 49.65 12.22 -11.20
CA ASN A 177 50.38 13.44 -10.83
C ASN A 177 49.83 14.02 -9.52
N LEU A 178 50.68 14.10 -8.50
CA LEU A 178 50.29 14.53 -7.17
C LEU A 178 49.78 15.99 -7.14
N GLN A 179 50.41 16.91 -7.88
CA GLN A 179 50.04 18.33 -7.89
C GLN A 179 48.68 18.57 -8.53
N LEU A 180 48.48 18.04 -9.74
CA LEU A 180 47.19 18.14 -10.44
C LEU A 180 46.09 17.32 -9.74
N GLY A 181 46.44 16.14 -9.21
CA GLY A 181 45.55 15.30 -8.44
C GLY A 181 45.04 16.00 -7.19
N ALA A 182 45.89 16.73 -6.45
CA ALA A 182 45.49 17.52 -5.29
C ALA A 182 44.45 18.60 -5.66
N ILE A 183 44.59 19.27 -6.80
CA ILE A 183 43.61 20.26 -7.30
C ILE A 183 42.26 19.59 -7.52
N VAL A 184 42.24 18.46 -8.22
CA VAL A 184 41.01 17.70 -8.50
C VAL A 184 40.35 17.21 -7.20
N VAL A 185 41.15 16.72 -6.25
CA VAL A 185 40.62 16.25 -4.95
C VAL A 185 40.01 17.40 -4.14
N VAL A 186 40.61 18.60 -4.17
CA VAL A 186 40.07 19.79 -3.46
C VAL A 186 38.74 20.25 -4.06
N THR A 187 38.50 20.03 -5.36
CA THR A 187 37.21 20.39 -5.96
C THR A 187 36.05 19.50 -5.53
N ILE A 188 36.33 18.25 -5.12
CA ILE A 188 35.26 17.32 -4.66
C ILE A 188 34.45 17.89 -3.49
N PRO A 189 35.03 18.27 -2.34
CA PRO A 189 34.27 18.88 -1.26
C PRO A 189 33.61 20.20 -1.67
N ILE A 190 34.25 21.03 -2.49
CA ILE A 190 33.67 22.30 -2.98
C ILE A 190 32.38 22.01 -3.77
N THR A 191 32.43 21.07 -4.70
CA THR A 191 31.29 20.64 -5.50
C THR A 191 30.18 20.03 -4.62
N PHE A 192 30.54 19.17 -3.65
CA PHE A 192 29.59 18.55 -2.72
C PHE A 192 28.90 19.61 -1.86
N PHE A 193 29.63 20.54 -1.23
CA PHE A 193 29.00 21.58 -0.41
C PHE A 193 28.20 22.57 -1.27
N GLY A 194 28.63 22.87 -2.50
CA GLY A 194 27.86 23.65 -3.45
C GLY A 194 26.50 23.00 -3.80
N ALA A 195 26.54 21.70 -4.15
CA ALA A 195 25.33 20.93 -4.42
C ALA A 195 24.39 20.89 -3.20
N ARG A 196 24.95 20.61 -2.01
CA ARG A 196 24.20 20.58 -0.74
C ARG A 196 23.59 21.94 -0.39
N PHE A 197 24.28 23.03 -0.64
CA PHE A 197 23.77 24.38 -0.41
C PHE A 197 22.56 24.68 -1.29
N ILE A 198 22.64 24.42 -2.61
CA ILE A 198 21.52 24.60 -3.55
C ILE A 198 20.33 23.72 -3.14
N MET A 199 20.57 22.43 -2.85
CA MET A 199 19.54 21.50 -2.42
C MET A 199 18.86 21.98 -1.14
N SER A 200 19.61 22.42 -0.12
CA SER A 200 19.04 22.92 1.13
C SER A 200 18.19 24.17 0.94
N LYS A 201 18.48 24.98 -0.06
CA LYS A 201 17.69 26.18 -0.39
C LYS A 201 16.46 25.87 -1.24
N SER A 202 16.48 24.83 -2.06
CA SER A 202 15.34 24.42 -2.88
C SER A 202 14.31 23.58 -2.09
N GLN A 203 14.76 22.80 -1.12
CA GLN A 203 13.92 21.85 -0.37
C GLN A 203 12.67 22.49 0.29
N PRO A 204 12.72 23.68 0.93
CA PRO A 204 11.53 24.32 1.48
C PRO A 204 10.47 24.65 0.42
N TYR A 205 10.90 25.03 -0.78
CA TYR A 205 10.00 25.31 -1.89
C TYR A 205 9.39 24.03 -2.49
N PHE A 206 10.14 22.93 -2.56
CA PHE A 206 9.56 21.64 -2.94
C PHE A 206 8.51 21.17 -1.95
N LYS A 207 8.71 21.41 -0.64
CA LYS A 207 7.69 21.14 0.36
C LYS A 207 6.43 21.98 0.14
N GLN A 208 6.59 23.29 -0.05
CA GLN A 208 5.47 24.19 -0.36
C GLN A 208 4.74 23.79 -1.66
N GLN A 209 5.48 23.37 -2.69
CA GLN A 209 4.90 22.86 -3.93
C GLN A 209 4.08 21.58 -3.70
N ALA A 210 4.57 20.66 -2.87
CA ALA A 210 3.85 19.44 -2.52
C ALA A 210 2.56 19.77 -1.73
N ASP A 211 2.63 20.73 -0.79
CA ASP A 211 1.48 21.19 -0.02
C ASP A 211 0.43 21.86 -0.93
N ALA A 212 0.86 22.73 -1.84
CA ALA A 212 -0.02 23.39 -2.84
C ALA A 212 -0.65 22.36 -3.81
N LEU A 213 0.11 21.35 -4.23
CA LEU A 213 -0.43 20.27 -5.06
C LEU A 213 -1.47 19.43 -4.27
N GLY A 214 -1.24 19.21 -2.98
CA GLY A 214 -2.21 18.58 -2.09
C GLY A 214 -3.52 19.37 -2.01
N THR A 215 -3.43 20.69 -1.87
CA THR A 215 -4.60 21.61 -1.89
C THR A 215 -5.35 21.53 -3.22
N LEU A 216 -4.62 21.55 -4.34
CA LEU A 216 -5.21 21.40 -5.67
C LEU A 216 -5.95 20.08 -5.83
N ASN A 217 -5.33 18.95 -5.42
CA ASN A 217 -5.95 17.64 -5.51
C ASN A 217 -7.22 17.54 -4.64
N GLY A 218 -7.18 18.07 -3.42
CA GLY A 218 -8.36 18.16 -2.55
C GLY A 218 -9.50 18.96 -3.18
N PHE A 219 -9.19 20.12 -3.74
CA PHE A 219 -10.16 20.97 -4.44
C PHE A 219 -10.78 20.27 -5.66
N VAL A 220 -9.96 19.62 -6.49
CA VAL A 220 -10.44 18.87 -7.66
C VAL A 220 -11.32 17.70 -7.22
N GLN A 221 -10.92 16.94 -6.22
CA GLN A 221 -11.72 15.83 -5.68
C GLN A 221 -13.08 16.31 -5.16
N GLU A 222 -13.10 17.40 -4.37
CA GLU A 222 -14.33 18.00 -3.85
C GLU A 222 -15.27 18.42 -4.96
N ASN A 223 -14.76 19.17 -5.97
CA ASN A 223 -15.55 19.64 -7.10
C ASN A 223 -16.06 18.51 -7.99
N LEU A 224 -15.28 17.45 -8.22
CA LEU A 224 -15.73 16.28 -8.99
C LEU A 224 -16.80 15.49 -8.23
N THR A 225 -16.62 15.30 -6.94
CA THR A 225 -17.60 14.60 -6.10
C THR A 225 -18.89 15.42 -5.99
N GLY A 226 -18.78 16.73 -5.80
CA GLY A 226 -19.91 17.68 -5.71
C GLY A 226 -20.39 18.24 -7.04
N PHE A 227 -19.96 17.70 -8.20
CA PHE A 227 -20.21 18.30 -9.51
C PHE A 227 -21.69 18.58 -9.80
N ASN A 228 -22.58 17.65 -9.48
CA ASN A 228 -24.03 17.84 -9.67
C ASN A 228 -24.58 18.99 -8.82
N VAL A 229 -24.06 19.16 -7.59
CA VAL A 229 -24.44 20.26 -6.69
C VAL A 229 -23.94 21.59 -7.24
N LEU A 230 -22.68 21.61 -7.69
CA LEU A 230 -22.07 22.79 -8.32
C LEU A 230 -22.91 23.28 -9.51
N LYS A 231 -23.31 22.34 -10.39
CA LYS A 231 -24.17 22.60 -11.56
C LYS A 231 -25.55 23.08 -11.16
N LEU A 232 -26.17 22.43 -10.18
CA LEU A 232 -27.52 22.78 -9.72
C LEU A 232 -27.61 24.21 -9.19
N PHE A 233 -26.56 24.67 -8.50
CA PHE A 233 -26.54 26.01 -7.91
C PHE A 233 -25.83 27.05 -8.78
N GLY A 234 -25.37 26.72 -9.99
CA GLY A 234 -24.74 27.66 -10.94
C GLY A 234 -23.48 28.31 -10.37
N ARG A 235 -22.61 27.52 -9.71
CA ARG A 235 -21.40 28.02 -9.03
C ARG A 235 -20.11 27.73 -9.79
N GLU A 236 -20.21 27.42 -11.09
CA GLU A 236 -19.05 27.04 -11.92
C GLU A 236 -18.02 28.16 -12.02
N ASP A 237 -18.48 29.41 -12.23
CA ASP A 237 -17.58 30.57 -12.39
C ASP A 237 -16.77 30.81 -11.10
N ARG A 238 -17.43 30.71 -9.95
CA ARG A 238 -16.73 30.82 -8.65
C ARG A 238 -15.72 29.70 -8.44
N SER A 239 -16.10 28.47 -8.75
CA SER A 239 -15.18 27.34 -8.66
C SER A 239 -13.98 27.50 -9.60
N LEU A 240 -14.19 28.09 -10.79
CA LEU A 240 -13.10 28.37 -11.71
C LEU A 240 -12.15 29.45 -11.17
N ASP A 241 -12.70 30.49 -10.51
CA ASP A 241 -11.86 31.53 -9.91
C ASP A 241 -11.05 31.00 -8.72
N ASP A 242 -11.65 30.21 -7.84
CA ASP A 242 -10.95 29.52 -6.75
C ASP A 242 -9.85 28.59 -7.29
N PHE A 243 -10.12 27.86 -8.39
CA PHE A 243 -9.15 27.02 -9.07
C PHE A 243 -7.96 27.81 -9.62
N LYS A 244 -8.21 28.97 -10.21
CA LYS A 244 -7.16 29.86 -10.73
C LYS A 244 -6.25 30.34 -9.61
N GLU A 245 -6.82 30.76 -8.46
CA GLU A 245 -6.03 31.21 -7.30
C GLU A 245 -5.10 30.09 -6.80
N ILE A 246 -5.62 28.86 -6.64
CA ILE A 246 -4.84 27.69 -6.20
C ILE A 246 -3.73 27.35 -7.21
N THR A 247 -4.03 27.40 -8.51
CA THR A 247 -3.05 27.09 -9.56
C THR A 247 -2.00 28.20 -9.72
N GLU A 248 -2.35 29.46 -9.49
CA GLU A 248 -1.36 30.56 -9.46
C GLU A 248 -0.39 30.41 -8.29
N ASP A 249 -0.86 30.02 -7.11
CA ASP A 249 0.02 29.77 -5.98
C ASP A 249 0.95 28.58 -6.26
N LEU A 250 0.41 27.47 -6.76
CA LEU A 250 1.20 26.32 -7.21
C LEU A 250 2.26 26.70 -8.25
N GLN A 251 1.90 27.58 -9.22
CA GLN A 251 2.84 28.08 -10.22
C GLN A 251 3.98 28.88 -9.57
N LYS A 252 3.67 29.80 -8.64
CA LYS A 252 4.67 30.65 -7.96
C LYS A 252 5.68 29.82 -7.16
N VAL A 253 5.17 28.87 -6.35
CA VAL A 253 6.05 28.02 -5.54
C VAL A 253 6.80 27.00 -6.40
N GLY A 254 6.16 26.42 -7.41
CA GLY A 254 6.76 25.51 -8.37
C GLY A 254 7.87 26.17 -9.19
N PHE A 255 7.66 27.42 -9.65
CA PHE A 255 8.71 28.19 -10.32
C PHE A 255 9.95 28.36 -9.43
N LYS A 256 9.76 28.78 -8.16
CA LYS A 256 10.89 28.97 -7.22
C LYS A 256 11.61 27.64 -6.94
N ALA A 257 10.87 26.55 -6.70
CA ALA A 257 11.44 25.23 -6.47
C ALA A 257 12.30 24.78 -7.64
N ASN A 258 11.75 24.84 -8.87
CA ASN A 258 12.41 24.37 -10.07
C ASN A 258 13.53 25.33 -10.52
N PHE A 259 13.38 26.64 -10.36
CA PHE A 259 14.42 27.61 -10.69
C PHE A 259 15.67 27.41 -9.80
N ILE A 260 15.48 27.35 -8.47
CA ILE A 260 16.61 27.19 -7.54
C ILE A 260 17.28 25.83 -7.74
N SER A 261 16.53 24.74 -7.86
CA SER A 261 17.09 23.41 -8.11
C SER A 261 17.74 23.32 -9.51
N GLY A 262 17.18 24.00 -10.50
CA GLY A 262 17.72 24.07 -11.84
C GLY A 262 19.08 24.76 -11.95
N LEU A 263 19.45 25.62 -10.98
CA LEU A 263 20.78 26.21 -10.88
C LEU A 263 21.86 25.18 -10.52
N MET A 264 21.48 24.00 -10.04
CA MET A 264 22.43 22.98 -9.59
C MET A 264 23.38 22.56 -10.70
N MET A 265 22.85 22.18 -11.87
CA MET A 265 23.68 21.74 -13.00
C MET A 265 24.62 22.85 -13.53
N PRO A 266 24.15 24.08 -13.84
CA PRO A 266 25.01 25.17 -14.26
C PRO A 266 26.11 25.50 -13.25
N VAL A 267 25.81 25.52 -11.97
CA VAL A 267 26.83 25.83 -10.92
C VAL A 267 27.86 24.71 -10.81
N LEU A 268 27.45 23.45 -10.81
CA LEU A 268 28.38 22.31 -10.75
C LEU A 268 29.23 22.22 -12.01
N ASN A 269 28.66 22.42 -13.17
CA ASN A 269 29.39 22.47 -14.43
C ASN A 269 30.38 23.64 -14.45
N GLY A 270 29.97 24.83 -14.01
CA GLY A 270 30.85 25.98 -13.90
C GLY A 270 32.07 25.76 -12.98
N LEU A 271 31.87 25.08 -11.84
CA LEU A 271 32.97 24.65 -10.97
C LEU A 271 33.90 23.65 -11.66
N SER A 272 33.34 22.74 -12.44
CA SER A 272 34.14 21.79 -13.22
C SER A 272 34.91 22.46 -14.36
N ASP A 273 34.28 23.42 -15.04
CA ASP A 273 34.96 24.21 -16.10
C ASP A 273 36.12 25.02 -15.53
N LEU A 274 35.96 25.64 -14.35
CA LEU A 274 37.06 26.32 -13.66
C LEU A 274 38.18 25.34 -13.30
N THR A 275 37.83 24.17 -12.77
CA THR A 275 38.83 23.11 -12.48
C THR A 275 39.53 22.64 -13.76
N TYR A 276 38.76 22.42 -14.84
CA TYR A 276 39.28 22.09 -16.15
C TYR A 276 40.30 23.11 -16.64
N LEU A 277 39.97 24.41 -16.57
CA LEU A 277 40.88 25.49 -16.98
C LEU A 277 42.20 25.46 -16.17
N ILE A 278 42.11 25.29 -14.85
CA ILE A 278 43.29 25.21 -13.98
C ILE A 278 44.13 23.98 -14.35
N VAL A 279 43.50 22.82 -14.51
CA VAL A 279 44.18 21.57 -14.90
C VAL A 279 44.78 21.68 -16.30
N ALA A 280 44.07 22.29 -17.25
CA ALA A 280 44.57 22.48 -18.61
C ALA A 280 45.82 23.41 -18.66
N VAL A 281 45.78 24.54 -17.95
CA VAL A 281 46.92 25.49 -17.90
C VAL A 281 48.10 24.86 -17.18
N LEU A 282 47.93 24.39 -15.96
CA LEU A 282 49.03 23.81 -15.17
C LEU A 282 49.52 22.49 -15.76
N GLY A 283 48.60 21.65 -16.27
CA GLY A 283 48.95 20.42 -16.97
C GLY A 283 49.71 20.68 -18.26
N GLY A 284 49.30 21.68 -19.05
CA GLY A 284 50.00 22.11 -20.25
C GLY A 284 51.44 22.60 -19.96
N LEU A 285 51.64 23.40 -18.90
CA LEU A 285 52.97 23.81 -18.44
C LEU A 285 53.83 22.60 -18.02
N GLN A 286 53.25 21.60 -17.37
CA GLN A 286 53.98 20.37 -17.00
C GLN A 286 54.30 19.49 -18.22
N VAL A 287 53.43 19.46 -19.23
CA VAL A 287 53.71 18.78 -20.51
C VAL A 287 54.89 19.45 -21.23
N LEU A 288 54.88 20.78 -21.30
CA LEU A 288 56.03 21.54 -21.89
C LEU A 288 57.32 21.32 -21.11
N ALA A 289 57.26 21.16 -19.80
CA ALA A 289 58.39 20.84 -18.94
C ALA A 289 58.79 19.34 -18.98
N GLY A 290 58.15 18.51 -19.79
CA GLY A 290 58.41 17.07 -19.91
C GLY A 290 58.07 16.25 -18.67
N ARG A 291 57.29 16.82 -17.71
CA ARG A 291 56.88 16.15 -16.44
C ARG A 291 55.58 15.38 -16.55
N LEU A 292 54.78 15.61 -17.58
CA LEU A 292 53.50 14.99 -17.84
C LEU A 292 53.38 14.66 -19.33
N THR A 293 52.71 13.54 -19.66
CA THR A 293 52.37 13.22 -21.06
C THR A 293 51.08 13.93 -21.47
N ILE A 294 50.87 14.19 -22.76
CA ILE A 294 49.62 14.76 -23.29
C ILE A 294 48.44 13.84 -22.99
N GLY A 295 48.64 12.51 -23.08
CA GLY A 295 47.61 11.55 -22.78
C GLY A 295 47.18 11.57 -21.32
N ASN A 296 48.13 11.72 -20.38
CA ASN A 296 47.78 11.86 -18.96
C ASN A 296 47.04 13.18 -18.70
N MET A 297 47.41 14.28 -19.35
CA MET A 297 46.68 15.54 -19.29
C MET A 297 45.21 15.35 -19.76
N GLN A 298 45.02 14.66 -20.89
CA GLN A 298 43.68 14.31 -21.39
C GLN A 298 42.89 13.46 -20.39
N ALA A 299 43.55 12.50 -19.73
CA ALA A 299 42.91 11.69 -18.68
C ALA A 299 42.43 12.56 -17.49
N PHE A 300 43.25 13.53 -17.03
CA PHE A 300 42.85 14.47 -15.98
C PHE A 300 41.63 15.27 -16.36
N VAL A 301 41.53 15.75 -17.58
CA VAL A 301 40.36 16.47 -18.10
C VAL A 301 39.08 15.61 -17.98
N GLN A 302 39.15 14.35 -18.38
CA GLN A 302 38.02 13.45 -18.30
C GLN A 302 37.65 13.14 -16.85
N TYR A 303 38.61 12.98 -15.95
CA TYR A 303 38.34 12.73 -14.53
C TYR A 303 37.63 13.90 -13.83
N VAL A 304 37.92 15.15 -14.20
CA VAL A 304 37.20 16.32 -13.68
C VAL A 304 35.70 16.23 -13.96
N TRP A 305 35.32 15.79 -15.16
CA TRP A 305 33.91 15.59 -15.52
C TRP A 305 33.29 14.34 -14.87
N GLN A 306 34.07 13.27 -14.74
CA GLN A 306 33.58 12.00 -14.19
C GLN A 306 33.22 12.09 -12.70
N ILE A 307 33.70 13.08 -11.96
CA ILE A 307 33.42 13.30 -10.54
C ILE A 307 32.00 13.88 -10.29
N ASN A 308 31.46 14.64 -11.26
CA ASN A 308 30.19 15.36 -11.07
C ASN A 308 28.99 14.44 -10.84
N GLN A 309 28.85 13.40 -11.65
CA GLN A 309 27.68 12.49 -11.59
C GLN A 309 27.55 11.77 -10.24
N PRO A 310 28.63 11.17 -9.68
CA PRO A 310 28.61 10.57 -8.34
C PRO A 310 28.15 11.54 -7.25
N ILE A 311 28.63 12.79 -7.27
CA ILE A 311 28.27 13.80 -6.26
C ILE A 311 26.80 14.16 -6.34
N GLN A 312 26.27 14.35 -7.55
CA GLN A 312 24.84 14.62 -7.77
C GLN A 312 23.97 13.47 -7.26
N ASN A 313 24.32 12.23 -7.62
CA ASN A 313 23.61 11.03 -7.20
C ASN A 313 23.56 10.93 -5.67
N LEU A 314 24.71 11.10 -4.98
CA LEU A 314 24.76 11.06 -3.51
C LEU A 314 23.89 12.15 -2.86
N THR A 315 23.77 13.32 -3.47
CA THR A 315 22.95 14.41 -2.96
C THR A 315 21.44 14.09 -3.07
N GLN A 316 21.02 13.46 -4.16
CA GLN A 316 19.62 13.07 -4.37
C GLN A 316 19.18 11.87 -3.52
N LEU A 317 20.11 10.97 -3.21
CA LEU A 317 19.83 9.75 -2.45
C LEU A 317 19.25 10.01 -1.04
N ALA A 318 19.64 11.11 -0.39
CA ALA A 318 19.16 11.43 0.96
C ALA A 318 17.63 11.54 1.03
N GLY A 319 17.01 12.18 0.03
CA GLY A 319 15.56 12.29 -0.07
C GLY A 319 14.88 10.94 -0.35
N GLN A 320 15.43 10.14 -1.25
CA GLN A 320 14.91 8.82 -1.59
C GLN A 320 14.97 7.86 -0.39
N LEU A 321 16.08 7.86 0.35
CA LEU A 321 16.22 7.03 1.56
C LEU A 321 15.26 7.46 2.67
N GLN A 322 14.99 8.76 2.83
CA GLN A 322 14.03 9.25 3.81
C GLN A 322 12.60 8.82 3.44
N SER A 323 12.22 8.91 2.17
CA SER A 323 10.92 8.43 1.69
C SER A 323 10.76 6.93 1.88
N ALA A 324 11.80 6.15 1.50
CA ALA A 324 11.81 4.71 1.71
C ALA A 324 11.69 4.32 3.19
N LYS A 325 12.38 5.04 4.09
CA LYS A 325 12.24 4.84 5.53
C LYS A 325 10.80 5.06 5.99
N SER A 326 10.17 6.16 5.58
CA SER A 326 8.77 6.45 5.93
C SER A 326 7.81 5.36 5.45
N SER A 327 8.00 4.87 4.22
CA SER A 327 7.21 3.77 3.66
C SER A 327 7.44 2.45 4.40
N LEU A 328 8.69 2.12 4.73
CA LEU A 328 9.03 0.95 5.55
C LEU A 328 8.39 1.02 6.95
N ASP A 329 8.40 2.18 7.59
CA ASP A 329 7.80 2.39 8.91
C ASP A 329 6.29 2.09 8.85
N ARG A 330 5.57 2.53 7.80
CA ARG A 330 4.14 2.24 7.61
C ARG A 330 3.87 0.76 7.30
N ILE A 331 4.70 0.13 6.47
CA ILE A 331 4.60 -1.31 6.16
C ILE A 331 4.80 -2.13 7.43
N PHE A 332 5.87 -1.85 8.18
CA PHE A 332 6.16 -2.60 9.40
C PHE A 332 5.16 -2.32 10.52
N GLN A 333 4.54 -1.14 10.56
CA GLN A 333 3.42 -0.87 11.47
C GLN A 333 2.26 -1.84 11.23
N LEU A 334 1.92 -2.13 9.98
CA LEU A 334 0.92 -3.15 9.65
C LEU A 334 1.39 -4.56 10.05
N MET A 335 2.64 -4.90 9.75
CA MET A 335 3.19 -6.22 10.07
C MET A 335 3.31 -6.49 11.57
N ASP A 336 3.50 -5.45 12.38
CA ASP A 336 3.65 -5.52 13.83
C ASP A 336 2.32 -5.44 14.59
N GLU A 337 1.21 -5.18 13.87
CA GLU A 337 -0.12 -5.20 14.49
C GLU A 337 -0.36 -6.57 15.14
N PRO A 338 -0.93 -6.65 16.34
CA PRO A 338 -1.27 -7.93 16.96
C PRO A 338 -2.19 -8.76 16.06
N ASP A 339 -1.93 -10.06 15.96
CA ASP A 339 -2.86 -10.97 15.32
C ASP A 339 -4.16 -11.03 16.14
N GLU A 340 -5.29 -11.29 15.48
CA GLU A 340 -6.54 -11.53 16.18
C GLU A 340 -6.34 -12.69 17.16
N ALA A 341 -6.62 -12.45 18.45
CA ALA A 341 -6.37 -13.44 19.49
C ALA A 341 -7.14 -14.74 19.21
N ASN A 342 -6.44 -15.86 19.25
CA ASN A 342 -7.04 -17.20 19.15
C ASN A 342 -6.72 -17.96 20.43
N ASP A 343 -7.30 -17.48 21.53
CA ASP A 343 -7.08 -18.05 22.89
C ASP A 343 -8.11 -19.14 23.23
N ALA A 344 -8.48 -19.95 22.23
CA ALA A 344 -9.46 -21.04 22.42
C ALA A 344 -8.99 -22.01 23.48
N THR A 345 -9.81 -22.20 24.50
CA THR A 345 -9.62 -23.17 25.60
C THR A 345 -10.61 -24.32 25.53
N GLU A 346 -11.69 -24.13 24.76
CA GLU A 346 -12.77 -25.08 24.57
C GLU A 346 -12.93 -25.41 23.07
N VAL A 347 -13.28 -26.66 22.79
CA VAL A 347 -13.65 -27.14 21.46
C VAL A 347 -15.17 -27.26 21.42
N LEU A 348 -15.79 -26.70 20.37
CA LEU A 348 -17.20 -26.93 20.11
C LEU A 348 -17.41 -28.38 19.71
N GLU A 349 -17.99 -29.19 20.61
CA GLU A 349 -18.40 -30.55 20.32
C GLU A 349 -19.87 -30.56 19.82
N GLY A 350 -20.06 -30.86 18.55
CA GLY A 350 -21.39 -30.95 17.93
C GLY A 350 -21.95 -29.61 17.41
N ASP A 351 -23.16 -29.68 16.88
CA ASP A 351 -23.91 -28.51 16.38
C ASP A 351 -24.50 -27.70 17.52
N LEU A 352 -24.35 -26.38 17.46
CA LEU A 352 -25.00 -25.46 18.37
C LEU A 352 -26.55 -25.53 18.23
N THR A 353 -27.26 -25.35 19.34
CA THR A 353 -28.70 -25.17 19.30
C THR A 353 -29.13 -23.74 19.00
N GLY A 354 -28.25 -22.79 19.29
CA GLY A 354 -28.43 -21.37 19.02
C GLY A 354 -29.01 -20.58 20.19
N ARG A 355 -28.86 -21.05 21.44
CA ARG A 355 -29.21 -20.25 22.62
C ARG A 355 -28.12 -19.19 22.84
N VAL A 356 -28.50 -17.91 22.93
CA VAL A 356 -27.57 -16.78 23.14
C VAL A 356 -27.91 -16.08 24.45
N SER A 357 -26.88 -15.78 25.25
CA SER A 357 -27.03 -15.04 26.50
C SER A 357 -25.99 -13.94 26.65
N PHE A 358 -26.42 -12.74 26.94
CA PHE A 358 -25.60 -11.59 27.34
C PHE A 358 -25.83 -11.35 28.84
N LYS A 359 -24.74 -11.26 29.61
CA LYS A 359 -24.82 -11.06 31.07
C LYS A 359 -23.92 -9.89 31.47
N HIS A 360 -24.56 -8.81 31.93
CA HIS A 360 -23.88 -7.58 32.40
C HIS A 360 -22.82 -7.06 31.44
N VAL A 361 -23.14 -7.00 30.14
CA VAL A 361 -22.18 -6.63 29.10
C VAL A 361 -22.01 -5.12 29.05
N ASP A 362 -20.74 -4.70 29.22
CA ASP A 362 -20.30 -3.33 28.95
C ASP A 362 -19.35 -3.31 27.76
N PHE A 363 -19.43 -2.25 26.96
CA PHE A 363 -18.52 -2.07 25.83
C PHE A 363 -18.32 -0.60 25.46
N GLN A 364 -17.09 -0.32 24.97
CA GLN A 364 -16.69 1.00 24.42
C GLN A 364 -15.66 0.84 23.30
N TYR A 365 -15.81 1.61 22.21
CA TYR A 365 -14.82 1.67 21.15
C TYR A 365 -13.61 2.54 21.51
N VAL A 366 -13.85 3.59 22.29
CA VAL A 366 -12.85 4.57 22.73
C VAL A 366 -12.88 4.62 24.26
N ALA A 367 -11.69 4.62 24.87
CA ALA A 367 -11.58 4.77 26.32
C ALA A 367 -12.37 5.99 26.81
N ASP A 368 -13.06 5.87 27.92
CA ASP A 368 -13.89 6.90 28.57
C ASP A 368 -15.17 7.32 27.81
N LYS A 369 -15.54 6.60 26.74
CA LYS A 369 -16.81 6.79 26.02
C LYS A 369 -17.62 5.48 25.98
N PRO A 370 -18.25 5.08 27.09
CA PRO A 370 -19.04 3.85 27.12
C PRO A 370 -20.23 3.96 26.15
N LEU A 371 -20.40 2.92 25.32
CA LEU A 371 -21.49 2.84 24.34
C LEU A 371 -22.55 1.84 24.77
N ILE A 372 -22.16 0.68 25.30
CA ILE A 372 -23.08 -0.34 25.84
C ILE A 372 -22.84 -0.40 27.35
N ARG A 373 -23.94 -0.45 28.13
CA ARG A 373 -23.86 -0.47 29.59
C ARG A 373 -24.89 -1.45 30.17
N ASP A 374 -24.40 -2.38 30.99
CA ASP A 374 -25.19 -3.38 31.72
C ASP A 374 -26.24 -4.08 30.83
N PHE A 375 -25.79 -4.47 29.61
CA PHE A 375 -26.69 -5.09 28.64
C PHE A 375 -26.93 -6.54 29.01
N ASN A 376 -28.21 -6.88 29.24
CA ASN A 376 -28.65 -8.21 29.63
C ASN A 376 -29.72 -8.73 28.66
N LEU A 377 -29.52 -9.93 28.08
CA LEU A 377 -30.42 -10.53 27.11
C LEU A 377 -30.30 -12.06 27.14
N GLU A 378 -31.45 -12.74 27.15
CA GLU A 378 -31.57 -14.18 26.93
C GLU A 378 -32.39 -14.43 25.66
N VAL A 379 -31.86 -15.25 24.74
CA VAL A 379 -32.52 -15.66 23.49
C VAL A 379 -32.54 -17.17 23.41
N ASN A 380 -33.70 -17.74 23.18
CA ASN A 380 -33.88 -19.18 23.06
C ASN A 380 -33.60 -19.66 21.63
N PRO A 381 -33.27 -20.96 21.44
CA PRO A 381 -33.09 -21.52 20.11
C PRO A 381 -34.33 -21.30 19.22
N GLY A 382 -34.09 -20.81 18.00
CA GLY A 382 -35.13 -20.55 17.01
C GLY A 382 -35.93 -19.26 17.22
N GLU A 383 -35.63 -18.47 18.28
CA GLU A 383 -36.29 -17.19 18.57
C GLU A 383 -35.83 -16.09 17.62
N MET A 384 -36.76 -15.30 17.13
CA MET A 384 -36.47 -14.11 16.32
C MET A 384 -36.43 -12.85 17.18
N VAL A 385 -35.30 -12.20 17.24
CA VAL A 385 -35.06 -10.96 18.00
C VAL A 385 -34.94 -9.77 17.07
N ALA A 386 -35.86 -8.83 17.13
CA ALA A 386 -35.79 -7.56 16.43
C ALA A 386 -35.11 -6.50 17.30
N ILE A 387 -34.09 -5.85 16.76
CA ILE A 387 -33.34 -4.76 17.41
C ILE A 387 -33.79 -3.44 16.79
N VAL A 388 -34.44 -2.59 17.58
CA VAL A 388 -34.97 -1.29 17.14
C VAL A 388 -34.39 -0.15 17.98
N GLY A 389 -34.34 1.05 17.43
CA GLY A 389 -33.86 2.25 18.13
C GLY A 389 -33.28 3.28 17.16
N PRO A 390 -33.02 4.51 17.61
CA PRO A 390 -32.48 5.57 16.79
C PRO A 390 -31.06 5.26 16.27
N THR A 391 -30.61 6.03 15.28
CA THR A 391 -29.22 5.94 14.80
C THR A 391 -28.27 6.26 15.95
N GLY A 392 -27.20 5.46 16.08
CA GLY A 392 -26.24 5.60 17.17
C GLY A 392 -26.62 4.91 18.49
N ALA A 393 -27.79 4.25 18.58
CA ALA A 393 -28.24 3.56 19.80
C ALA A 393 -27.41 2.30 20.17
N GLY A 394 -26.48 1.86 19.30
CA GLY A 394 -25.64 0.68 19.54
C GLY A 394 -26.10 -0.61 18.86
N LYS A 395 -27.08 -0.57 17.94
CA LYS A 395 -27.62 -1.76 17.26
C LYS A 395 -26.54 -2.60 16.58
N SER A 396 -25.76 -2.01 15.68
CA SER A 396 -24.65 -2.71 14.98
C SER A 396 -23.54 -3.13 15.95
N THR A 397 -23.38 -2.43 17.06
CA THR A 397 -22.39 -2.79 18.09
C THR A 397 -22.74 -4.11 18.76
N ILE A 398 -24.02 -4.36 19.08
CA ILE A 398 -24.48 -5.65 19.63
C ILE A 398 -24.12 -6.79 18.68
N ILE A 399 -24.35 -6.59 17.37
CA ILE A 399 -23.99 -7.57 16.33
C ILE A 399 -22.47 -7.80 16.29
N ASN A 400 -21.68 -6.74 16.32
CA ASN A 400 -20.21 -6.83 16.31
C ASN A 400 -19.67 -7.58 17.53
N LEU A 401 -20.29 -7.41 18.69
CA LEU A 401 -19.96 -8.14 19.92
C LEU A 401 -20.38 -9.61 19.82
N LEU A 402 -21.57 -9.88 19.31
CA LEU A 402 -22.06 -11.25 19.08
C LEU A 402 -21.17 -12.01 18.10
N MET A 403 -20.70 -11.38 17.01
CA MET A 403 -19.75 -11.98 16.06
C MET A 403 -18.32 -12.07 16.61
N ARG A 404 -18.09 -11.56 17.80
CA ARG A 404 -16.76 -11.45 18.41
C ARG A 404 -15.76 -10.72 17.49
N PHE A 405 -16.21 -9.69 16.75
CA PHE A 405 -15.31 -8.74 16.09
C PHE A 405 -14.62 -7.83 17.10
N TYR A 406 -15.27 -7.64 18.25
CA TYR A 406 -14.76 -6.98 19.44
C TYR A 406 -15.04 -7.84 20.66
N ASP A 407 -14.12 -7.86 21.62
CA ASP A 407 -14.36 -8.48 22.92
C ASP A 407 -15.02 -7.45 23.86
N VAL A 408 -15.90 -7.93 24.76
CA VAL A 408 -16.59 -7.08 25.74
C VAL A 408 -15.61 -6.49 26.77
N THR A 409 -15.90 -5.28 27.27
CA THR A 409 -15.08 -4.62 28.29
C THR A 409 -15.36 -5.22 29.67
N ALA A 410 -16.62 -5.56 29.96
CA ALA A 410 -17.05 -6.27 31.16
C ALA A 410 -18.23 -7.19 30.84
N GLY A 411 -18.56 -8.11 31.74
CA GLY A 411 -19.60 -9.11 31.53
C GLY A 411 -19.18 -10.26 30.63
N SER A 412 -20.15 -10.99 30.08
CA SER A 412 -19.91 -12.14 29.21
C SER A 412 -21.04 -12.32 28.18
N ILE A 413 -20.65 -12.85 27.02
CA ILE A 413 -21.57 -13.36 25.99
C ILE A 413 -21.34 -14.85 25.90
N SER A 414 -22.41 -15.64 25.95
CA SER A 414 -22.34 -17.09 25.81
C SER A 414 -23.31 -17.60 24.75
N VAL A 415 -22.90 -18.67 24.07
CA VAL A 415 -23.74 -19.42 23.13
C VAL A 415 -23.78 -20.87 23.60
N ASP A 416 -24.99 -21.39 23.79
CA ASP A 416 -25.26 -22.70 24.37
C ASP A 416 -24.52 -22.98 25.69
N GLY A 417 -24.30 -21.92 26.50
CA GLY A 417 -23.63 -21.96 27.80
C GLY A 417 -22.11 -21.81 27.73
N HIS A 418 -21.50 -21.80 26.56
CA HIS A 418 -20.06 -21.56 26.37
C HIS A 418 -19.79 -20.09 26.21
N ASP A 419 -18.88 -19.52 27.02
CA ASP A 419 -18.40 -18.15 26.82
C ASP A 419 -17.68 -18.06 25.47
N ILE A 420 -18.10 -17.12 24.61
CA ILE A 420 -17.55 -16.97 23.26
C ILE A 420 -16.04 -16.68 23.26
N ARG A 421 -15.48 -16.18 24.38
CA ARG A 421 -14.03 -15.92 24.52
C ARG A 421 -13.21 -17.20 24.60
N ASN A 422 -13.82 -18.29 25.07
CA ASN A 422 -13.17 -19.59 25.21
C ASN A 422 -13.18 -20.41 23.91
N LEU A 423 -13.98 -20.03 22.94
CA LEU A 423 -14.15 -20.74 21.68
C LEU A 423 -13.17 -20.25 20.62
N SER A 424 -12.78 -21.14 19.70
CA SER A 424 -12.08 -20.74 18.48
C SER A 424 -12.95 -19.77 17.66
N ARG A 425 -12.43 -18.57 17.32
CA ARG A 425 -13.18 -17.61 16.52
C ARG A 425 -13.64 -18.18 15.18
N GLN A 426 -12.78 -19.01 14.56
CA GLN A 426 -13.09 -19.64 13.28
C GLN A 426 -14.28 -20.60 13.39
N ASP A 427 -14.28 -21.51 14.39
CA ASP A 427 -15.34 -22.49 14.57
C ASP A 427 -16.63 -21.83 15.09
N TYR A 428 -16.49 -20.81 15.94
CA TYR A 428 -17.59 -20.01 16.42
C TYR A 428 -18.29 -19.27 15.26
N ARG A 429 -17.53 -18.54 14.43
CA ARG A 429 -18.08 -17.77 13.30
C ARG A 429 -18.69 -18.62 12.20
N LYS A 430 -18.28 -19.88 12.05
CA LYS A 430 -18.93 -20.84 11.12
C LYS A 430 -20.40 -21.12 11.47
N GLN A 431 -20.80 -20.89 12.71
CA GLN A 431 -22.18 -21.11 13.16
C GLN A 431 -23.13 -19.98 12.77
N PHE A 432 -22.57 -18.89 12.22
CA PHE A 432 -23.34 -17.68 11.87
C PHE A 432 -23.51 -17.53 10.37
N GLY A 433 -24.71 -17.12 9.97
CA GLY A 433 -24.99 -16.56 8.66
C GLY A 433 -25.25 -15.06 8.77
N MET A 434 -24.74 -14.28 7.84
CA MET A 434 -24.90 -12.83 7.87
C MET A 434 -25.40 -12.31 6.53
N VAL A 435 -26.48 -11.53 6.55
CA VAL A 435 -26.98 -10.77 5.40
C VAL A 435 -26.95 -9.29 5.78
N LEU A 436 -26.00 -8.58 5.19
CA LEU A 436 -25.79 -7.15 5.46
C LEU A 436 -26.63 -6.27 4.54
N GLN A 437 -26.83 -5.02 4.94
CA GLN A 437 -27.45 -3.97 4.14
C GLN A 437 -26.74 -3.81 2.79
N ASP A 438 -25.41 -3.72 2.80
CA ASP A 438 -24.58 -3.67 1.60
C ASP A 438 -24.23 -5.10 1.15
N ALA A 439 -25.00 -5.61 0.18
CA ALA A 439 -24.78 -6.92 -0.40
C ALA A 439 -23.47 -6.97 -1.17
N TRP A 440 -22.44 -7.60 -0.59
CA TRP A 440 -21.13 -7.73 -1.22
C TRP A 440 -20.98 -9.05 -1.98
N LEU A 441 -20.56 -8.96 -3.24
CA LEU A 441 -20.25 -10.09 -4.10
C LEU A 441 -18.82 -9.93 -4.65
N PHE A 442 -18.09 -11.03 -4.71
CA PHE A 442 -16.72 -11.06 -5.22
C PHE A 442 -16.71 -11.12 -6.76
N GLU A 443 -15.62 -10.67 -7.36
CA GLU A 443 -15.32 -10.91 -8.78
C GLU A 443 -15.24 -12.42 -9.04
N GLY A 444 -15.89 -12.89 -10.09
CA GLY A 444 -16.03 -14.31 -10.42
C GLY A 444 -17.43 -14.65 -10.85
N THR A 445 -17.74 -15.93 -11.01
CA THR A 445 -19.05 -16.39 -11.44
C THR A 445 -20.10 -16.29 -10.33
N ILE A 446 -21.38 -16.22 -10.70
CA ILE A 446 -22.49 -16.31 -9.75
C ILE A 446 -22.40 -17.61 -8.94
N LYS A 447 -22.06 -18.73 -9.57
CA LYS A 447 -21.87 -20.04 -8.91
C LYS A 447 -20.79 -19.98 -7.83
N GLU A 448 -19.63 -19.40 -8.11
CA GLU A 448 -18.55 -19.23 -7.12
C GLU A 448 -18.97 -18.34 -5.96
N ASN A 449 -19.72 -17.28 -6.25
CA ASN A 449 -20.26 -16.41 -5.21
C ASN A 449 -21.26 -17.10 -4.29
N LEU A 450 -22.10 -17.99 -4.81
CA LEU A 450 -23.02 -18.80 -4.00
C LEU A 450 -22.24 -19.85 -3.19
N ARG A 451 -21.30 -20.56 -3.84
CA ARG A 451 -20.46 -21.58 -3.20
C ARG A 451 -19.60 -21.04 -2.05
N PHE A 452 -19.37 -19.72 -2.01
CA PHE A 452 -18.67 -19.08 -0.88
C PHE A 452 -19.34 -19.36 0.48
N GLY A 453 -20.65 -19.64 0.53
CA GLY A 453 -21.36 -20.07 1.74
C GLY A 453 -20.95 -21.46 2.21
N ASN A 454 -20.68 -22.39 1.29
CA ASN A 454 -20.17 -23.73 1.55
C ASN A 454 -19.32 -24.19 0.36
N LEU A 455 -17.99 -24.25 0.56
CA LEU A 455 -17.04 -24.58 -0.49
C LEU A 455 -17.17 -26.01 -1.02
N GLU A 456 -17.70 -26.93 -0.19
CA GLU A 456 -17.90 -28.33 -0.55
C GLU A 456 -19.26 -28.61 -1.23
N ALA A 457 -20.11 -27.57 -1.38
CA ALA A 457 -21.45 -27.71 -1.94
C ALA A 457 -21.40 -28.16 -3.42
N THR A 458 -22.28 -29.11 -3.75
CA THR A 458 -22.50 -29.56 -5.11
C THR A 458 -23.25 -28.53 -5.93
N ASP A 459 -23.22 -28.67 -7.27
CA ASP A 459 -23.98 -27.78 -8.17
C ASP A 459 -25.49 -27.88 -7.95
N GLU A 460 -25.99 -29.04 -7.54
CA GLU A 460 -27.39 -29.28 -7.21
C GLU A 460 -27.80 -28.51 -5.93
N GLU A 461 -26.98 -28.55 -4.89
CA GLU A 461 -27.22 -27.82 -3.64
C GLU A 461 -27.21 -26.31 -3.86
N ILE A 462 -26.32 -25.81 -4.72
CA ILE A 462 -26.28 -24.39 -5.12
C ILE A 462 -27.60 -23.99 -5.80
N VAL A 463 -28.12 -24.82 -6.72
CA VAL A 463 -29.39 -24.56 -7.40
C VAL A 463 -30.58 -24.61 -6.43
N GLU A 464 -30.59 -25.56 -5.48
CA GLU A 464 -31.64 -25.66 -4.46
C GLU A 464 -31.63 -24.42 -3.54
N ALA A 465 -30.47 -23.96 -3.09
CA ALA A 465 -30.34 -22.72 -2.31
C ALA A 465 -30.84 -21.49 -3.10
N ALA A 466 -30.50 -21.41 -4.39
CA ALA A 466 -30.97 -20.33 -5.27
C ALA A 466 -32.49 -20.36 -5.47
N LYS A 467 -33.10 -21.54 -5.57
CA LYS A 467 -34.55 -21.70 -5.64
C LYS A 467 -35.22 -21.28 -4.32
N ALA A 468 -34.66 -21.70 -3.18
CA ALA A 468 -35.16 -21.32 -1.85
C ALA A 468 -35.10 -19.81 -1.63
N ALA A 469 -34.06 -19.16 -2.13
CA ALA A 469 -33.91 -17.70 -2.12
C ALA A 469 -34.74 -16.98 -3.21
N ASN A 470 -35.53 -17.67 -4.03
CA ASN A 470 -36.30 -17.12 -5.14
C ASN A 470 -35.46 -16.38 -6.21
N VAL A 471 -34.18 -16.76 -6.41
CA VAL A 471 -33.26 -16.11 -7.36
C VAL A 471 -32.89 -17.00 -8.56
N ASP A 472 -33.17 -18.31 -8.53
CA ASP A 472 -32.85 -19.26 -9.62
C ASP A 472 -33.42 -18.83 -10.98
N HIS A 473 -34.68 -18.41 -11.01
CA HIS A 473 -35.31 -17.96 -12.25
C HIS A 473 -34.54 -16.76 -12.85
N PHE A 474 -34.19 -15.79 -12.03
CA PHE A 474 -33.40 -14.64 -12.47
C PHE A 474 -32.04 -15.09 -13.03
N ILE A 475 -31.31 -15.93 -12.30
CA ILE A 475 -29.99 -16.43 -12.74
C ILE A 475 -30.09 -17.08 -14.13
N ARG A 476 -31.10 -17.89 -14.36
CA ARG A 476 -31.32 -18.57 -15.65
C ARG A 476 -31.67 -17.62 -16.80
N THR A 477 -32.14 -16.41 -16.53
CA THR A 477 -32.41 -15.40 -17.56
C THR A 477 -31.15 -14.65 -17.99
N LEU A 478 -30.07 -14.75 -17.22
CA LEU A 478 -28.82 -14.07 -17.52
C LEU A 478 -28.00 -14.80 -18.59
N PRO A 479 -27.25 -14.06 -19.43
CA PRO A 479 -26.31 -14.66 -20.37
C PRO A 479 -25.26 -15.49 -19.62
N GLY A 480 -25.22 -16.82 -19.83
CA GLY A 480 -24.33 -17.73 -19.10
C GLY A 480 -24.91 -18.32 -17.80
N GLY A 481 -26.06 -17.84 -17.31
CA GLY A 481 -26.72 -18.33 -16.11
C GLY A 481 -25.81 -18.32 -14.88
N TYR A 482 -25.64 -19.46 -14.21
CA TYR A 482 -24.78 -19.61 -13.04
C TYR A 482 -23.28 -19.37 -13.32
N ASN A 483 -22.85 -19.47 -14.58
CA ASN A 483 -21.47 -19.22 -15.01
C ASN A 483 -21.27 -17.77 -15.49
N MET A 484 -22.27 -16.90 -15.37
CA MET A 484 -22.10 -15.49 -15.68
C MET A 484 -21.06 -14.87 -14.74
N GLU A 485 -20.06 -14.21 -15.32
CA GLU A 485 -19.04 -13.46 -14.60
C GLU A 485 -19.61 -12.11 -14.10
N MET A 486 -19.32 -11.81 -12.87
CA MET A 486 -19.64 -10.56 -12.22
C MET A 486 -18.43 -9.63 -12.30
N ASN A 487 -18.64 -8.37 -12.68
CA ASN A 487 -17.59 -7.37 -12.68
C ASN A 487 -17.25 -6.91 -11.24
N GLN A 488 -16.11 -6.24 -11.08
CA GLN A 488 -15.60 -5.80 -9.76
C GLN A 488 -16.64 -5.03 -8.93
N GLU A 489 -17.47 -4.21 -9.57
CA GLU A 489 -18.50 -3.43 -8.88
C GLU A 489 -19.84 -4.18 -8.81
N SER A 490 -19.93 -5.36 -9.42
CA SER A 490 -21.20 -6.09 -9.63
C SER A 490 -22.31 -5.18 -10.18
N SER A 491 -21.94 -4.18 -11.00
CA SER A 491 -22.85 -3.16 -11.54
C SER A 491 -23.80 -3.71 -12.60
N ASN A 492 -23.55 -4.93 -13.07
CA ASN A 492 -24.36 -5.64 -14.07
C ASN A 492 -25.62 -6.29 -13.47
N ILE A 493 -25.85 -6.21 -12.14
CA ILE A 493 -27.05 -6.68 -11.45
C ILE A 493 -27.57 -5.65 -10.46
N SER A 494 -28.90 -5.63 -10.22
CA SER A 494 -29.52 -4.66 -9.31
C SER A 494 -29.21 -4.98 -7.85
N LEU A 495 -29.33 -3.97 -6.96
CA LEU A 495 -29.08 -4.10 -5.52
C LEU A 495 -29.96 -5.21 -4.90
N GLY A 496 -31.25 -5.28 -5.23
CA GLY A 496 -32.15 -6.33 -4.72
C GLY A 496 -31.78 -7.73 -5.23
N GLN A 497 -31.27 -7.86 -6.46
CA GLN A 497 -30.76 -9.12 -6.97
C GLN A 497 -29.48 -9.55 -6.25
N LYS A 498 -28.57 -8.61 -5.93
CA LYS A 498 -27.41 -8.87 -5.06
C LYS A 498 -27.85 -9.39 -3.68
N GLN A 499 -28.87 -8.77 -3.08
CA GLN A 499 -29.42 -9.22 -1.79
C GLN A 499 -29.95 -10.65 -1.87
N LEU A 500 -30.71 -11.00 -2.90
CA LEU A 500 -31.19 -12.39 -3.07
C LEU A 500 -30.04 -13.39 -3.23
N LEU A 501 -28.95 -13.02 -3.92
CA LEU A 501 -27.74 -13.86 -4.02
C LEU A 501 -27.05 -14.03 -2.67
N THR A 502 -26.96 -12.97 -1.86
CA THR A 502 -26.38 -13.08 -0.50
C THR A 502 -27.27 -13.91 0.44
N ILE A 503 -28.60 -13.86 0.29
CA ILE A 503 -29.53 -14.74 1.01
C ILE A 503 -29.32 -16.19 0.58
N ALA A 504 -29.17 -16.47 -0.73
CA ALA A 504 -28.89 -17.81 -1.24
C ALA A 504 -27.56 -18.36 -0.70
N ARG A 505 -26.53 -17.51 -0.61
CA ARG A 505 -25.25 -17.84 0.04
C ARG A 505 -25.44 -18.22 1.51
N ALA A 506 -26.24 -17.47 2.27
CA ALA A 506 -26.52 -17.74 3.66
C ALA A 506 -27.36 -19.03 3.86
N LEU A 507 -28.29 -19.32 2.94
CA LEU A 507 -29.04 -20.59 2.92
C LEU A 507 -28.14 -21.80 2.70
N LEU A 508 -27.18 -21.67 1.77
CA LEU A 508 -26.21 -22.73 1.45
C LEU A 508 -25.25 -23.02 2.60
N ALA A 509 -24.95 -22.00 3.43
CA ALA A 509 -24.11 -22.14 4.62
C ALA A 509 -24.80 -22.87 5.77
N ASP A 510 -26.13 -22.95 5.78
CA ASP A 510 -27.01 -23.56 6.82
C ASP A 510 -26.61 -23.24 8.27
N PRO A 511 -26.50 -21.97 8.64
CA PRO A 511 -26.05 -21.55 9.97
C PRO A 511 -27.13 -21.76 11.03
N LYS A 512 -26.72 -21.90 12.31
CA LYS A 512 -27.66 -22.00 13.44
C LYS A 512 -28.14 -20.63 13.93
N ILE A 513 -27.31 -19.61 13.76
CA ILE A 513 -27.62 -18.23 14.19
C ILE A 513 -27.53 -17.31 12.97
N LEU A 514 -28.49 -16.44 12.80
CA LEU A 514 -28.58 -15.49 11.71
C LEU A 514 -28.46 -14.06 12.21
N ILE A 515 -27.74 -13.26 11.43
CA ILE A 515 -27.66 -11.82 11.60
C ILE A 515 -28.14 -11.17 10.32
N LEU A 516 -29.18 -10.36 10.43
CA LEU A 516 -29.85 -9.74 9.31
C LEU A 516 -29.91 -8.23 9.50
N ASP A 517 -29.40 -7.47 8.54
CA ASP A 517 -29.51 -6.01 8.52
C ASP A 517 -30.45 -5.60 7.38
N GLU A 518 -31.65 -5.14 7.75
CA GLU A 518 -32.79 -4.97 6.85
C GLU A 518 -32.89 -3.52 6.33
N ALA A 519 -32.00 -3.11 5.42
CA ALA A 519 -32.13 -1.83 4.74
C ALA A 519 -32.36 -2.01 3.22
N THR A 520 -33.63 -1.94 2.81
CA THR A 520 -34.03 -2.10 1.38
C THR A 520 -34.71 -0.84 0.83
N SER A 521 -34.28 0.36 1.24
CA SER A 521 -34.90 1.63 0.86
C SER A 521 -34.87 1.97 -0.65
N SER A 522 -34.23 1.14 -1.48
CA SER A 522 -33.98 1.45 -2.91
C SER A 522 -34.35 0.30 -3.86
N VAL A 523 -35.24 -0.62 -3.44
CA VAL A 523 -35.62 -1.81 -4.22
C VAL A 523 -37.07 -1.69 -4.69
N ASP A 524 -37.38 -2.14 -5.92
CA ASP A 524 -38.77 -2.17 -6.41
C ASP A 524 -39.65 -3.12 -5.60
N THR A 525 -40.95 -2.83 -5.52
CA THR A 525 -41.93 -3.54 -4.67
C THR A 525 -41.99 -5.06 -4.98
N ARG A 526 -41.85 -5.48 -6.22
CA ARG A 526 -41.90 -6.90 -6.58
C ARG A 526 -40.68 -7.66 -6.03
N LEU A 527 -39.52 -7.09 -6.21
CA LEU A 527 -38.26 -7.68 -5.74
C LEU A 527 -38.19 -7.66 -4.20
N GLU A 528 -38.77 -6.61 -3.61
CA GLU A 528 -38.93 -6.51 -2.15
C GLU A 528 -39.73 -7.69 -1.57
N LEU A 529 -40.85 -8.06 -2.17
CA LEU A 529 -41.63 -9.22 -1.76
C LEU A 529 -40.85 -10.54 -1.88
N LEU A 530 -40.02 -10.67 -2.92
CA LEU A 530 -39.15 -11.84 -3.08
C LEU A 530 -38.09 -11.92 -2.00
N ILE A 531 -37.47 -10.78 -1.65
CA ILE A 531 -36.48 -10.67 -0.57
C ILE A 531 -37.14 -11.04 0.78
N GLN A 532 -38.29 -10.49 1.10
CA GLN A 532 -39.03 -10.82 2.33
C GLN A 532 -39.33 -12.32 2.42
N LYS A 533 -39.83 -12.93 1.32
CA LYS A 533 -40.07 -14.35 1.27
C LYS A 533 -38.82 -15.18 1.47
N ALA A 534 -37.70 -14.79 0.82
CA ALA A 534 -36.42 -15.47 0.97
C ALA A 534 -35.87 -15.34 2.40
N MET A 535 -35.98 -14.16 3.01
CA MET A 535 -35.60 -13.92 4.40
C MET A 535 -36.41 -14.77 5.36
N LYS A 536 -37.73 -14.85 5.16
CA LYS A 536 -38.63 -15.70 5.99
C LYS A 536 -38.24 -17.18 5.88
N THR A 537 -37.91 -17.65 4.69
CA THR A 537 -37.38 -19.01 4.47
C THR A 537 -36.04 -19.21 5.17
N LEU A 538 -35.14 -18.24 5.12
CA LEU A 538 -33.83 -18.30 5.77
C LEU A 538 -33.97 -18.36 7.31
N MET A 539 -34.90 -17.62 7.92
CA MET A 539 -35.09 -17.56 9.38
C MET A 539 -35.73 -18.80 9.98
N GLN A 540 -36.44 -19.62 9.19
CA GLN A 540 -37.18 -20.79 9.73
C GLN A 540 -36.27 -21.75 10.51
N GLY A 541 -36.62 -21.97 11.80
CA GLY A 541 -35.92 -22.89 12.69
C GLY A 541 -34.52 -22.42 13.14
N ARG A 542 -34.15 -21.17 12.92
CA ARG A 542 -32.85 -20.58 13.29
C ARG A 542 -33.03 -19.41 14.23
N THR A 543 -32.12 -19.28 15.20
CA THR A 543 -32.06 -18.10 16.06
C THR A 543 -31.64 -16.89 15.23
N SER A 544 -32.46 -15.84 15.20
CA SER A 544 -32.27 -14.73 14.27
C SER A 544 -32.22 -13.39 14.99
N PHE A 545 -31.15 -12.61 14.75
CA PHE A 545 -31.01 -11.22 15.19
C PHE A 545 -31.22 -10.30 13.99
N VAL A 546 -32.26 -9.47 14.05
CA VAL A 546 -32.63 -8.59 12.92
C VAL A 546 -32.55 -7.14 13.35
N ILE A 547 -31.67 -6.34 12.68
CA ILE A 547 -31.74 -4.89 12.77
C ILE A 547 -32.91 -4.46 11.89
N ALA A 548 -34.07 -4.26 12.55
CA ALA A 548 -35.31 -4.09 11.83
C ALA A 548 -35.55 -2.61 11.47
N HIS A 549 -35.73 -2.37 10.18
CA HIS A 549 -36.14 -1.09 9.60
C HIS A 549 -37.55 -1.14 8.99
N ARG A 550 -38.20 -2.30 9.07
CA ARG A 550 -39.55 -2.55 8.54
C ARG A 550 -40.51 -2.98 9.60
N LEU A 551 -41.73 -2.46 9.48
CA LEU A 551 -42.81 -2.74 10.40
C LEU A 551 -43.19 -4.23 10.42
N SER A 552 -43.27 -4.87 9.24
CA SER A 552 -43.63 -6.29 9.13
C SER A 552 -42.67 -7.20 9.90
N THR A 553 -41.37 -6.95 9.80
CA THR A 553 -40.34 -7.71 10.49
C THR A 553 -40.39 -7.50 12.02
N ILE A 554 -40.69 -6.27 12.45
CA ILE A 554 -40.86 -5.95 13.88
C ILE A 554 -42.06 -6.64 14.45
N GLN A 555 -43.19 -6.68 13.71
CA GLN A 555 -44.45 -7.31 14.16
C GLN A 555 -44.37 -8.84 14.26
N GLU A 556 -43.56 -9.47 13.39
CA GLU A 556 -43.37 -10.94 13.39
C GLU A 556 -42.33 -11.40 14.42
N ALA A 557 -41.60 -10.50 15.10
CA ALA A 557 -40.55 -10.86 16.04
C ALA A 557 -41.08 -11.42 17.34
N ASP A 558 -40.49 -12.52 17.80
CA ASP A 558 -40.83 -13.13 19.11
C ASP A 558 -40.41 -12.18 20.25
N LYS A 559 -39.33 -11.45 20.07
CA LYS A 559 -38.79 -10.49 21.03
C LYS A 559 -38.31 -9.23 20.33
N ILE A 560 -38.70 -8.08 20.82
CA ILE A 560 -38.28 -6.76 20.37
C ILE A 560 -37.40 -6.15 21.46
N LEU A 561 -36.19 -5.71 21.09
CA LEU A 561 -35.28 -4.95 21.95
C LEU A 561 -35.29 -3.51 21.53
N VAL A 562 -35.73 -2.64 22.39
CA VAL A 562 -35.69 -1.18 22.13
C VAL A 562 -34.45 -0.60 22.77
N LEU A 563 -33.53 -0.17 21.92
CA LEU A 563 -32.23 0.39 22.31
C LEU A 563 -32.27 1.92 22.29
N LYS A 564 -31.77 2.53 23.35
CA LYS A 564 -31.46 3.96 23.42
C LYS A 564 -30.19 4.19 24.23
N ASP A 565 -29.30 5.00 23.73
CA ASP A 565 -28.04 5.36 24.39
C ASP A 565 -27.24 4.15 24.94
N GLY A 566 -27.26 3.04 24.19
CA GLY A 566 -26.53 1.81 24.51
C GLY A 566 -27.16 0.91 25.59
N GLN A 567 -28.41 1.17 25.97
CA GLN A 567 -29.13 0.37 26.94
C GLN A 567 -30.43 -0.17 26.34
N ILE A 568 -30.88 -1.32 26.82
CA ILE A 568 -32.25 -1.81 26.58
C ILE A 568 -33.17 -1.00 27.48
N ILE A 569 -34.02 -0.16 26.88
CA ILE A 569 -35.01 0.64 27.63
C ILE A 569 -36.34 -0.07 27.69
N GLU A 570 -36.67 -0.90 26.71
CA GLU A 570 -37.89 -1.72 26.67
C GLU A 570 -37.59 -3.06 25.99
N GLN A 571 -38.25 -4.11 26.45
CA GLN A 571 -38.14 -5.45 25.89
C GLN A 571 -39.50 -6.15 25.99
N GLY A 572 -39.99 -6.75 24.91
CA GLY A 572 -41.25 -7.45 24.85
C GLY A 572 -41.57 -7.91 23.44
N ASN A 573 -42.83 -8.25 23.19
CA ASN A 573 -43.37 -8.46 21.85
C ASN A 573 -44.12 -7.22 21.37
N HIS A 574 -44.54 -7.21 20.11
CA HIS A 574 -45.23 -6.07 19.49
C HIS A 574 -46.49 -5.62 20.29
N GLU A 575 -47.32 -6.58 20.70
CA GLU A 575 -48.56 -6.29 21.40
C GLU A 575 -48.34 -5.71 22.80
N SER A 576 -47.40 -6.29 23.57
CA SER A 576 -47.07 -5.82 24.91
C SER A 576 -46.48 -4.41 24.91
N LEU A 577 -45.53 -4.16 24.02
CA LEU A 577 -44.85 -2.86 23.93
C LEU A 577 -45.76 -1.73 23.42
N LEU A 578 -46.75 -2.05 22.57
CA LEU A 578 -47.77 -1.08 22.18
C LEU A 578 -48.73 -0.77 23.35
N ALA A 579 -49.08 -1.79 24.16
CA ALA A 579 -49.96 -1.61 25.32
C ALA A 579 -49.32 -0.76 26.42
N ASP A 580 -47.99 -0.87 26.61
CA ASP A 580 -47.20 -0.11 27.59
C ASP A 580 -47.10 1.38 27.26
N LYS A 581 -47.36 1.78 26.01
CA LYS A 581 -47.29 3.17 25.50
C LYS A 581 -46.00 3.89 25.84
N GLY A 582 -44.88 3.15 25.78
CA GLY A 582 -43.55 3.65 26.06
C GLY A 582 -42.85 4.21 24.79
N PHE A 583 -41.52 4.17 24.81
CA PHE A 583 -40.68 4.67 23.70
C PHE A 583 -40.95 3.91 22.40
N TYR A 584 -41.20 2.60 22.47
CA TYR A 584 -41.57 1.81 21.28
C TYR A 584 -42.89 2.31 20.65
N TYR A 585 -43.88 2.64 21.45
CA TYR A 585 -45.16 3.18 20.98
C TYR A 585 -44.94 4.52 20.23
N ASP A 586 -44.12 5.40 20.80
CA ASP A 586 -43.80 6.68 20.15
C ASP A 586 -43.01 6.48 18.85
N LEU A 587 -42.04 5.57 18.85
CA LEU A 587 -41.25 5.21 17.67
C LEU A 587 -42.15 4.62 16.57
N TYR A 588 -43.04 3.71 16.94
CA TYR A 588 -44.02 3.10 16.04
C TYR A 588 -44.91 4.15 15.39
N ASN A 589 -45.50 5.03 16.17
CA ASN A 589 -46.43 6.06 15.68
C ASN A 589 -45.68 7.12 14.81
N SER A 590 -44.46 7.46 15.15
CA SER A 590 -43.69 8.44 14.40
C SER A 590 -43.17 7.94 13.06
N GLN A 591 -42.86 6.64 12.96
CA GLN A 591 -42.25 6.07 11.76
C GLN A 591 -43.22 5.27 10.88
N PHE A 592 -44.30 4.72 11.45
CA PHE A 592 -45.10 3.73 10.78
C PHE A 592 -46.65 3.99 10.83
N ALA A 593 -47.16 4.89 11.65
CA ALA A 593 -48.59 5.13 11.77
C ALA A 593 -49.20 6.01 10.67
N GLU A 594 -48.39 6.59 9.76
CA GLU A 594 -48.86 7.44 8.65
C GLU A 594 -48.91 6.72 7.29
N LYS A 595 -49.18 5.42 7.26
CA LYS A 595 -49.40 4.77 5.96
C LYS A 595 -50.64 3.88 5.98
#